data_5e6c9ce49e21a8dab8fab0128fb6d978
#
_entry.id   5e6c9ce49e21a8dab8fab0128fb6d978
#
_cell.length_a   1.000
_cell.length_b   1.000
_cell.length_c   1.000
_cell.angle_alpha   90.00
_cell.angle_beta   90.00
_cell.angle_gamma   90.00
#
_symmetry.space_group_name_H-M   'P 1'
#
loop_
_entity.id
_entity.type
_entity.pdbx_description
1 polymer ?
#
loop_
_entity_poly.entity_id
_entity_poly.type
_entity_poly.pdbx_seq_one_letter_code
_entity_poly.pdbx_strand_id
1 'polypeptide(L)'
;MTSEQETSQTNRLEQASPCAIATKGLTKTLGSTKVVDQVSLEVPTSSIYGFLGPNGSGKTTTIRMLLGLVAPDAGEVEILGASEPKHRQLRLSRVGAVVEGPGFYPYLSGFDNLKRFAQIAFPAQRKANPTIMKLSGAEISSRLEQVGLLDAKNKAYRAYSLGMKQRLAIAAALLWQRDLLVLDEPTNGLDPQGIVEVRDLLTSLNQSGLTIFISSHILSEVEIICSDVGIMRDGRLMFQGSTKAFRSSFGEEFIVETADPGLAKSVLLQFGFAEPDSIQIQAKRLTATLTTDEIERVVAALVNGGVGIRAVARSSPSLEDAFVALTGRSGHAR
;
A
#
# COMPACT_ATOMS: atom_id res chain seq x y z
N MET A 1 27.14 -20.85 33.24
CA MET A 1 26.37 -21.26 32.03
C MET A 1 25.25 -20.25 31.72
N THR A 2 25.55 -18.95 31.65
CA THR A 2 24.53 -17.89 31.46
C THR A 2 24.93 -16.82 30.44
N SER A 3 26.21 -16.69 30.07
CA SER A 3 26.65 -15.65 29.12
C SER A 3 26.61 -16.10 27.65
N GLU A 4 26.77 -17.39 27.36
CA GLU A 4 26.71 -17.91 25.97
C GLU A 4 25.29 -18.05 25.44
N GLN A 5 24.29 -18.20 26.29
CA GLN A 5 22.89 -18.25 25.86
C GLN A 5 22.34 -16.85 25.54
N GLU A 6 22.77 -15.80 26.24
CA GLU A 6 22.39 -14.42 25.94
C GLU A 6 23.04 -13.90 24.65
N THR A 7 24.30 -14.28 24.38
CA THR A 7 25.01 -13.89 23.15
C THR A 7 24.41 -14.60 21.90
N SER A 8 23.96 -15.85 22.05
CA SER A 8 23.30 -16.61 20.98
C SER A 8 21.89 -16.11 20.65
N GLN A 9 21.18 -15.55 21.63
CA GLN A 9 19.87 -14.90 21.42
C GLN A 9 20.01 -13.52 20.76
N THR A 10 21.03 -12.75 21.10
CA THR A 10 21.29 -11.44 20.47
C THR A 10 21.66 -11.60 18.99
N ASN A 11 22.43 -12.63 18.63
CA ASN A 11 22.76 -12.93 17.22
C ASN A 11 21.58 -13.42 16.37
N ARG A 12 20.53 -13.99 16.97
CA ARG A 12 19.29 -14.34 16.24
C ARG A 12 18.42 -13.13 15.94
N LEU A 13 18.58 -12.03 16.66
CA LEU A 13 17.84 -10.79 16.44
C LEU A 13 18.43 -9.93 15.28
N GLU A 14 19.65 -10.24 14.84
CA GLU A 14 20.33 -9.53 13.74
C GLU A 14 20.13 -10.16 12.36
N GLN A 15 19.56 -11.35 12.26
CA GLN A 15 19.12 -11.87 10.96
C GLN A 15 17.89 -11.08 10.53
N ALA A 16 18.08 -10.22 9.52
CA ALA A 16 17.00 -9.46 8.91
C ALA A 16 15.90 -10.44 8.46
N SER A 17 14.72 -10.36 9.08
CA SER A 17 13.55 -11.10 8.59
C SER A 17 13.28 -10.66 7.16
N PRO A 18 13.00 -11.56 6.22
CA PRO A 18 12.65 -11.19 4.85
C PRO A 18 11.36 -10.34 4.81
N CYS A 19 10.57 -10.37 5.88
CA CYS A 19 9.33 -9.61 6.03
C CYS A 19 9.42 -8.58 7.14
N ALA A 20 8.96 -7.36 6.85
CA ALA A 20 8.78 -6.30 7.85
C ALA A 20 7.51 -6.51 8.68
N ILE A 21 6.47 -7.10 8.08
CA ILE A 21 5.23 -7.52 8.73
C ILE A 21 4.92 -8.93 8.28
N ALA A 22 4.59 -9.81 9.23
CA ALA A 22 4.00 -11.10 8.94
C ALA A 22 2.83 -11.36 9.89
N THR A 23 1.74 -11.93 9.39
CA THR A 23 0.61 -12.37 10.21
C THR A 23 0.19 -13.79 9.85
N LYS A 24 -0.33 -14.53 10.83
CA LYS A 24 -0.85 -15.89 10.61
C LYS A 24 -2.25 -15.99 11.19
N GLY A 25 -3.25 -16.15 10.31
CA GLY A 25 -4.64 -16.37 10.69
C GLY A 25 -5.24 -15.26 11.56
N LEU A 26 -4.82 -13.98 11.33
CA LEU A 26 -5.24 -12.85 12.13
C LEU A 26 -6.75 -12.66 12.06
N THR A 27 -7.42 -12.64 13.20
CA THR A 27 -8.88 -12.62 13.27
C THR A 27 -9.35 -11.60 14.31
N LYS A 28 -10.43 -10.86 13.97
CA LYS A 28 -11.08 -9.90 14.85
C LYS A 28 -12.57 -9.84 14.62
N THR A 29 -13.32 -9.92 15.71
CA THR A 29 -14.77 -9.74 15.75
C THR A 29 -15.10 -8.45 16.52
N LEU A 30 -15.98 -7.63 15.98
CA LEU A 30 -16.52 -6.44 16.63
C LEU A 30 -18.05 -6.61 16.74
N GLY A 31 -18.55 -6.69 17.97
CA GLY A 31 -19.93 -7.07 18.21
C GLY A 31 -20.21 -8.47 17.67
N SER A 32 -21.16 -8.62 16.76
CA SER A 32 -21.48 -9.89 16.09
C SER A 32 -20.78 -10.08 14.75
N THR A 33 -20.03 -9.09 14.27
CA THR A 33 -19.45 -9.11 12.93
C THR A 33 -17.96 -9.44 12.98
N LYS A 34 -17.53 -10.48 12.24
CA LYS A 34 -16.12 -10.78 12.03
C LYS A 34 -15.57 -9.82 10.97
N VAL A 35 -14.86 -8.78 11.43
CA VAL A 35 -14.33 -7.70 10.57
C VAL A 35 -12.95 -8.01 9.98
N VAL A 36 -12.22 -8.97 10.57
CA VAL A 36 -10.99 -9.56 10.02
C VAL A 36 -11.07 -11.07 10.25
N ASP A 37 -10.91 -11.85 9.21
CA ASP A 37 -11.12 -13.30 9.20
C ASP A 37 -9.92 -14.03 8.60
N GLN A 38 -9.10 -14.60 9.46
CA GLN A 38 -7.93 -15.44 9.12
C GLN A 38 -6.93 -14.78 8.14
N VAL A 39 -6.65 -13.50 8.32
CA VAL A 39 -5.72 -12.76 7.46
C VAL A 39 -4.28 -13.19 7.74
N SER A 40 -3.62 -13.76 6.72
CA SER A 40 -2.19 -14.10 6.72
C SER A 40 -1.49 -13.20 5.72
N LEU A 41 -0.75 -12.21 6.22
CA LEU A 41 -0.12 -11.14 5.46
C LEU A 41 1.40 -11.26 5.55
N GLU A 42 2.09 -11.01 4.43
CA GLU A 42 3.55 -10.96 4.35
C GLU A 42 3.95 -9.69 3.61
N VAL A 43 4.63 -8.78 4.31
CA VAL A 43 5.12 -7.51 3.75
C VAL A 43 6.62 -7.57 3.64
N PRO A 44 7.20 -7.59 2.43
CA PRO A 44 8.64 -7.64 2.24
C PRO A 44 9.34 -6.40 2.81
N THR A 45 10.57 -6.57 3.30
CA THR A 45 11.41 -5.43 3.69
C THR A 45 11.77 -4.56 2.48
N SER A 46 11.97 -3.27 2.70
CA SER A 46 12.34 -2.28 1.67
C SER A 46 11.35 -2.17 0.50
N SER A 47 10.10 -2.64 0.69
CA SER A 47 9.02 -2.48 -0.29
C SER A 47 8.11 -1.29 0.05
N ILE A 48 7.36 -0.79 -0.94
CA ILE A 48 6.14 -0.04 -0.71
C ILE A 48 4.99 -1.03 -0.93
N TYR A 49 4.32 -1.39 0.16
CA TYR A 49 3.23 -2.35 0.16
C TYR A 49 1.87 -1.66 0.24
N GLY A 50 1.04 -1.86 -0.77
CA GLY A 50 -0.32 -1.35 -0.83
C GLY A 50 -1.33 -2.33 -0.22
N PHE A 51 -2.05 -1.94 0.81
CA PHE A 51 -3.11 -2.72 1.44
C PHE A 51 -4.48 -2.19 1.00
N LEU A 52 -5.06 -2.85 0.02
CA LEU A 52 -6.18 -2.38 -0.77
C LEU A 52 -7.50 -3.02 -0.35
N GLY A 53 -8.59 -2.30 -0.56
CA GLY A 53 -9.93 -2.83 -0.37
C GLY A 53 -10.96 -1.72 -0.19
N PRO A 54 -12.25 -2.02 -0.37
CA PRO A 54 -13.31 -1.05 -0.15
C PRO A 54 -13.40 -0.60 1.32
N ASN A 55 -14.13 0.47 1.56
CA ASN A 55 -14.41 0.90 2.93
C ASN A 55 -15.17 -0.22 3.68
N GLY A 56 -14.77 -0.45 4.94
CA GLY A 56 -15.34 -1.53 5.74
C GLY A 56 -14.74 -2.93 5.48
N SER A 57 -13.77 -3.09 4.57
CA SER A 57 -13.14 -4.40 4.31
C SER A 57 -12.22 -4.91 5.43
N GLY A 58 -11.99 -4.12 6.50
CA GLY A 58 -11.16 -4.53 7.64
C GLY A 58 -9.75 -3.94 7.66
N LYS A 59 -9.35 -3.09 6.71
CA LYS A 59 -8.00 -2.51 6.60
C LYS A 59 -7.54 -1.79 7.87
N THR A 60 -8.27 -0.78 8.30
CA THR A 60 -7.94 0.00 9.52
C THR A 60 -7.89 -0.88 10.78
N THR A 61 -8.80 -1.85 10.90
CA THR A 61 -8.79 -2.80 12.02
C THR A 61 -7.53 -3.68 11.99
N THR A 62 -7.14 -4.16 10.81
CA THR A 62 -5.90 -4.92 10.62
C THR A 62 -4.70 -4.06 11.01
N ILE A 63 -4.60 -2.82 10.53
CA ILE A 63 -3.53 -1.87 10.89
C ILE A 63 -3.47 -1.65 12.41
N ARG A 64 -4.60 -1.44 13.06
CA ARG A 64 -4.64 -1.27 14.52
C ARG A 64 -4.16 -2.52 15.27
N MET A 65 -4.44 -3.71 14.76
CA MET A 65 -3.91 -4.95 15.35
C MET A 65 -2.40 -5.11 15.11
N LEU A 66 -1.90 -4.76 13.93
CA LEU A 66 -0.46 -4.73 13.62
C LEU A 66 0.29 -3.83 14.59
N LEU A 67 -0.23 -2.65 14.86
CA LEU A 67 0.36 -1.66 15.77
C LEU A 67 0.11 -1.98 17.26
N GLY A 68 -0.68 -3.00 17.57
CA GLY A 68 -1.02 -3.36 18.96
C GLY A 68 -2.00 -2.41 19.63
N LEU A 69 -2.71 -1.57 18.86
CA LEU A 69 -3.77 -0.68 19.35
C LEU A 69 -5.06 -1.44 19.65
N VAL A 70 -5.26 -2.57 18.97
CA VAL A 70 -6.38 -3.50 19.19
C VAL A 70 -5.80 -4.91 19.32
N ALA A 71 -6.22 -5.66 20.32
CA ALA A 71 -5.83 -7.06 20.46
C ALA A 71 -6.61 -7.93 19.46
N PRO A 72 -5.94 -8.84 18.73
CA PRO A 72 -6.62 -9.84 17.92
C PRO A 72 -7.37 -10.84 18.82
N ASP A 73 -8.44 -11.45 18.29
CA ASP A 73 -9.15 -12.54 18.97
C ASP A 73 -8.47 -13.88 18.69
N ALA A 74 -7.78 -14.01 17.52
CA ALA A 74 -6.96 -15.16 17.16
C ALA A 74 -5.89 -14.77 16.16
N GLY A 75 -4.89 -15.64 16.00
CA GLY A 75 -3.77 -15.45 15.09
C GLY A 75 -2.57 -14.74 15.72
N GLU A 76 -1.52 -14.60 14.92
CA GLU A 76 -0.23 -14.07 15.35
C GLU A 76 0.17 -12.87 14.51
N VAL A 77 0.91 -11.94 15.11
CA VAL A 77 1.49 -10.76 14.45
C VAL A 77 2.98 -10.72 14.74
N GLU A 78 3.76 -10.68 13.69
CA GLU A 78 5.20 -10.46 13.73
C GLU A 78 5.52 -9.10 13.08
N ILE A 79 6.30 -8.28 13.76
CA ILE A 79 6.78 -6.97 13.28
C ILE A 79 8.29 -6.94 13.36
N LEU A 80 8.96 -6.70 12.24
CA LEU A 80 10.42 -6.62 12.12
C LEU A 80 11.11 -7.85 12.77
N GLY A 81 10.56 -9.05 12.55
CA GLY A 81 11.10 -10.30 13.06
C GLY A 81 10.76 -10.60 14.54
N ALA A 82 9.83 -9.87 15.16
CA ALA A 82 9.43 -10.09 16.55
C ALA A 82 7.93 -10.36 16.70
N SER A 83 7.61 -11.56 17.15
CA SER A 83 6.24 -12.02 17.45
C SER A 83 5.89 -11.95 18.93
N GLU A 84 6.86 -12.18 19.83
CA GLU A 84 6.64 -12.15 21.27
C GLU A 84 6.29 -10.76 21.79
N PRO A 85 5.32 -10.60 22.73
CA PRO A 85 4.87 -9.30 23.20
C PRO A 85 5.99 -8.39 23.71
N LYS A 86 6.97 -8.93 24.43
CA LYS A 86 8.11 -8.18 24.98
C LYS A 86 9.04 -7.66 23.88
N HIS A 87 9.41 -8.47 22.92
CA HIS A 87 10.27 -8.10 21.81
C HIS A 87 9.53 -7.23 20.79
N ARG A 88 8.23 -7.45 20.61
CA ARG A 88 7.37 -6.64 19.76
C ARG A 88 7.31 -5.18 20.20
N GLN A 89 7.24 -4.87 21.52
CA GLN A 89 7.29 -3.48 21.99
C GLN A 89 8.61 -2.78 21.62
N LEU A 90 9.73 -3.49 21.72
CA LEU A 90 11.04 -2.99 21.28
C LEU A 90 11.06 -2.69 19.78
N ARG A 91 10.52 -3.60 18.96
CA ARG A 91 10.47 -3.41 17.50
C ARG A 91 9.48 -2.32 17.09
N LEU A 92 8.37 -2.14 17.79
CA LEU A 92 7.44 -1.04 17.55
C LEU A 92 8.08 0.35 17.72
N SER A 93 9.15 0.47 18.53
CA SER A 93 9.91 1.72 18.61
C SER A 93 10.61 2.08 17.29
N ARG A 94 10.80 1.12 16.39
CA ARG A 94 11.35 1.30 15.04
C ARG A 94 10.25 1.42 13.96
N VAL A 95 8.98 1.46 14.36
CA VAL A 95 7.82 1.68 13.49
C VAL A 95 7.36 3.13 13.61
N GLY A 96 7.25 3.83 12.50
CA GLY A 96 6.50 5.08 12.40
C GLY A 96 5.06 4.74 11.98
N ALA A 97 4.07 5.42 12.54
CA ALA A 97 2.69 5.18 12.14
C ALA A 97 1.89 6.47 12.11
N VAL A 98 0.99 6.58 11.12
CA VAL A 98 -0.04 7.60 11.03
C VAL A 98 -1.37 6.89 10.80
N VAL A 99 -2.17 6.82 11.88
CA VAL A 99 -3.51 6.25 11.87
C VAL A 99 -4.44 7.31 12.43
N GLU A 100 -5.45 7.72 11.66
CA GLU A 100 -6.44 8.77 12.05
C GLU A 100 -5.86 10.18 12.29
N GLY A 101 -4.68 10.47 11.79
CA GLY A 101 -4.03 11.77 11.90
C GLY A 101 -3.59 12.15 13.33
N PRO A 102 -2.45 12.77 13.50
CA PRO A 102 -1.97 13.21 14.81
C PRO A 102 -2.76 14.42 15.30
N GLY A 103 -3.09 14.41 16.58
CA GLY A 103 -3.72 15.54 17.28
C GLY A 103 -2.72 16.69 17.50
N PHE A 104 -2.38 17.42 16.45
CA PHE A 104 -1.53 18.60 16.54
C PHE A 104 -2.28 19.80 17.11
N TYR A 105 -1.55 20.68 17.80
CA TYR A 105 -2.08 21.91 18.36
C TYR A 105 -2.26 22.95 17.23
N PRO A 106 -3.50 23.44 16.98
CA PRO A 106 -3.78 24.31 15.83
C PRO A 106 -3.01 25.63 15.82
N TYR A 107 -2.72 26.15 17.00
CA TYR A 107 -2.07 27.46 17.19
C TYR A 107 -0.54 27.41 17.25
N LEU A 108 0.04 26.22 17.43
CA LEU A 108 1.48 26.03 17.38
C LEU A 108 1.95 25.96 15.92
N SER A 109 3.20 26.35 15.71
CA SER A 109 3.87 26.17 14.42
C SER A 109 4.09 24.70 14.11
N GLY A 110 4.41 24.36 12.84
CA GLY A 110 4.81 23.00 12.48
C GLY A 110 6.03 22.54 13.29
N PHE A 111 7.01 23.41 13.47
CA PHE A 111 8.21 23.13 14.26
C PHE A 111 7.87 22.87 15.74
N ASP A 112 7.04 23.73 16.37
CA ASP A 112 6.70 23.58 17.79
C ASP A 112 5.85 22.33 18.04
N ASN A 113 4.97 21.97 17.09
CA ASN A 113 4.22 20.73 17.15
C ASN A 113 5.16 19.51 17.15
N LEU A 114 6.12 19.44 16.22
CA LEU A 114 7.08 18.33 16.19
C LEU A 114 7.95 18.31 17.45
N LYS A 115 8.38 19.47 17.95
CA LYS A 115 9.14 19.58 19.19
C LYS A 115 8.35 19.05 20.39
N ARG A 116 7.06 19.39 20.49
CA ARG A 116 6.17 18.85 21.53
C ARG A 116 5.99 17.34 21.40
N PHE A 117 5.76 16.88 20.18
CA PHE A 117 5.61 15.45 19.92
C PHE A 117 6.88 14.67 20.29
N ALA A 118 8.06 15.20 19.94
CA ALA A 118 9.34 14.63 20.34
C ALA A 118 9.49 14.55 21.85
N GLN A 119 9.11 15.60 22.59
CA GLN A 119 9.17 15.63 24.05
C GLN A 119 8.29 14.57 24.70
N ILE A 120 7.05 14.41 24.19
CA ILE A 120 6.07 13.44 24.72
C ILE A 120 6.52 12.00 24.43
N ALA A 121 7.02 11.71 23.24
CA ALA A 121 7.42 10.37 22.83
C ALA A 121 8.81 9.94 23.34
N PHE A 122 9.68 10.89 23.71
CA PHE A 122 11.06 10.62 24.11
C PHE A 122 11.19 9.60 25.26
N PRO A 123 10.41 9.65 26.35
CA PRO A 123 10.55 8.68 27.44
C PRO A 123 10.29 7.23 26.98
N ALA A 124 9.28 7.04 26.10
CA ALA A 124 8.98 5.72 25.54
C ALA A 124 10.08 5.23 24.58
N GLN A 125 10.61 6.13 23.75
CA GLN A 125 11.72 5.83 22.82
C GLN A 125 12.99 5.46 23.61
N ARG A 126 13.32 6.21 24.66
CA ARG A 126 14.48 5.93 25.51
C ARG A 126 14.34 4.63 26.30
N LYS A 127 13.11 4.26 26.70
CA LYS A 127 12.87 2.97 27.36
C LYS A 127 13.12 1.81 26.40
N ALA A 128 12.77 1.96 25.13
CA ALA A 128 13.01 0.97 24.10
C ALA A 128 14.48 0.92 23.63
N ASN A 129 15.13 2.08 23.55
CA ASN A 129 16.55 2.21 23.21
C ASN A 129 17.23 3.24 24.12
N PRO A 130 17.98 2.78 25.15
CA PRO A 130 18.62 3.67 26.13
C PRO A 130 19.64 4.64 25.56
N THR A 131 20.19 4.38 24.37
CA THR A 131 21.19 5.24 23.71
C THR A 131 20.57 6.43 22.98
N ILE A 132 19.24 6.44 22.80
CA ILE A 132 18.54 7.54 22.13
C ILE A 132 18.69 8.85 22.91
N MET A 133 19.07 9.90 22.19
CA MET A 133 19.17 11.26 22.70
C MET A 133 17.89 12.05 22.41
N LYS A 134 17.70 13.14 23.19
CA LYS A 134 16.66 14.13 22.87
C LYS A 134 16.98 14.80 21.55
N LEU A 135 15.97 14.95 20.69
CA LEU A 135 16.14 15.62 19.41
C LEU A 135 16.42 17.13 19.62
N SER A 136 17.45 17.62 18.96
CA SER A 136 17.79 19.03 18.86
C SER A 136 16.83 19.78 17.91
N GLY A 137 16.84 21.11 17.97
CA GLY A 137 16.09 21.93 17.02
C GLY A 137 16.56 21.74 15.56
N ALA A 138 17.85 21.45 15.35
CA ALA A 138 18.41 21.18 14.03
C ALA A 138 17.86 19.86 13.46
N GLU A 139 17.80 18.79 14.25
CA GLU A 139 17.25 17.50 13.84
C GLU A 139 15.75 17.61 13.52
N ILE A 140 14.99 18.37 14.32
CA ILE A 140 13.57 18.63 14.03
C ILE A 140 13.42 19.41 12.70
N SER A 141 14.28 20.42 12.45
CA SER A 141 14.28 21.17 11.20
C SER A 141 14.63 20.29 10.01
N SER A 142 15.57 19.38 10.15
CA SER A 142 15.93 18.39 9.13
C SER A 142 14.75 17.45 8.79
N ARG A 143 13.93 17.08 9.79
CA ARG A 143 12.70 16.30 9.51
C ARG A 143 11.65 17.11 8.75
N LEU A 144 11.53 18.42 9.04
CA LEU A 144 10.65 19.30 8.26
C LEU A 144 11.15 19.50 6.83
N GLU A 145 12.45 19.59 6.63
CA GLU A 145 13.09 19.66 5.32
C GLU A 145 12.81 18.38 4.52
N GLN A 146 12.99 17.21 5.13
CA GLN A 146 12.73 15.90 4.51
C GLN A 146 11.32 15.76 3.95
N VAL A 147 10.33 16.41 4.57
CA VAL A 147 8.94 16.40 4.12
C VAL A 147 8.54 17.68 3.35
N GLY A 148 9.49 18.52 2.96
CA GLY A 148 9.24 19.75 2.20
C GLY A 148 8.44 20.81 2.97
N LEU A 149 8.66 20.93 4.29
CA LEU A 149 7.95 21.88 5.15
C LEU A 149 8.90 22.86 5.87
N LEU A 150 10.19 22.92 5.50
CA LEU A 150 11.16 23.78 6.16
C LEU A 150 10.78 25.26 6.10
N ASP A 151 10.36 25.75 4.92
CA ASP A 151 9.97 27.16 4.72
C ASP A 151 8.70 27.52 5.47
N ALA A 152 7.82 26.53 5.71
CA ALA A 152 6.59 26.71 6.46
C ALA A 152 6.71 26.39 7.95
N LYS A 153 7.91 26.08 8.46
CA LYS A 153 8.13 25.59 9.83
C LYS A 153 7.55 26.47 10.94
N ASN A 154 7.53 27.79 10.72
CA ASN A 154 7.05 28.80 11.68
C ASN A 154 5.55 29.15 11.48
N LYS A 155 4.92 28.66 10.41
CA LYS A 155 3.50 28.89 10.14
C LYS A 155 2.64 28.06 11.09
N ALA A 156 1.56 28.65 11.64
CA ALA A 156 0.65 27.94 12.54
C ALA A 156 -0.01 26.76 11.82
N TYR A 157 -0.14 25.61 12.49
CA TYR A 157 -0.70 24.38 11.93
C TYR A 157 -2.12 24.56 11.35
N ARG A 158 -2.96 25.39 11.98
CA ARG A 158 -4.30 25.70 11.46
C ARG A 158 -4.28 26.30 10.05
N ALA A 159 -3.18 26.95 9.66
CA ALA A 159 -3.01 27.57 8.35
C ALA A 159 -2.32 26.65 7.33
N TYR A 160 -2.03 25.39 7.69
CA TYR A 160 -1.52 24.38 6.76
C TYR A 160 -2.64 23.87 5.87
N SER A 161 -2.33 23.61 4.59
CA SER A 161 -3.19 22.81 3.71
C SER A 161 -3.31 21.37 4.24
N LEU A 162 -4.26 20.61 3.72
CA LEU A 162 -4.40 19.20 4.13
C LEU A 162 -3.16 18.39 3.78
N GLY A 163 -2.56 18.60 2.59
CA GLY A 163 -1.30 17.97 2.20
C GLY A 163 -0.12 18.35 3.10
N MET A 164 -0.01 19.63 3.52
CA MET A 164 0.99 20.05 4.51
C MET A 164 0.77 19.37 5.87
N LYS A 165 -0.47 19.22 6.31
CA LYS A 165 -0.83 18.52 7.55
C LYS A 165 -0.44 17.05 7.49
N GLN A 166 -0.69 16.41 6.37
CA GLN A 166 -0.33 15.01 6.14
C GLN A 166 1.20 14.82 6.15
N ARG A 167 1.94 15.69 5.47
CA ARG A 167 3.42 15.66 5.47
C ARG A 167 4.00 15.93 6.86
N LEU A 168 3.39 16.81 7.65
CA LEU A 168 3.78 17.02 9.05
C LEU A 168 3.54 15.76 9.90
N ALA A 169 2.44 15.03 9.64
CA ALA A 169 2.15 13.75 10.30
C ALA A 169 3.22 12.70 10.01
N ILE A 170 3.62 12.62 8.75
CA ILE A 170 4.72 11.73 8.32
C ILE A 170 6.03 12.15 8.99
N ALA A 171 6.34 13.46 9.06
CA ALA A 171 7.52 13.96 9.78
C ALA A 171 7.51 13.55 11.26
N ALA A 172 6.36 13.62 11.93
CA ALA A 172 6.22 13.19 13.33
C ALA A 172 6.47 11.68 13.49
N ALA A 173 5.99 10.86 12.57
CA ALA A 173 6.24 9.42 12.57
C ALA A 173 7.72 9.09 12.35
N LEU A 174 8.46 9.96 11.65
CA LEU A 174 9.87 9.81 11.29
C LEU A 174 10.84 10.59 12.21
N LEU A 175 10.39 11.11 13.34
CA LEU A 175 11.26 11.88 14.25
C LEU A 175 12.51 11.11 14.67
N TRP A 176 12.39 9.80 14.87
CA TRP A 176 13.54 8.90 15.11
C TRP A 176 13.72 7.95 13.92
N GLN A 177 14.84 7.25 13.91
CA GLN A 177 15.10 6.23 12.90
C GLN A 177 14.00 5.15 12.90
N ARG A 178 13.49 4.86 11.73
CA ARG A 178 12.45 3.85 11.50
C ARG A 178 12.89 2.87 10.41
N ASP A 179 12.41 1.64 10.53
CA ASP A 179 12.56 0.59 9.51
C ASP A 179 11.26 0.34 8.76
N LEU A 180 10.14 0.69 9.39
CA LEU A 180 8.80 0.52 8.85
C LEU A 180 7.98 1.79 9.10
N LEU A 181 7.27 2.25 8.08
CA LEU A 181 6.28 3.32 8.15
C LEU A 181 4.91 2.76 7.76
N VAL A 182 3.92 2.90 8.66
CA VAL A 182 2.54 2.44 8.46
C VAL A 182 1.64 3.66 8.33
N LEU A 183 0.93 3.77 7.21
CA LEU A 183 0.06 4.90 6.89
C LEU A 183 -1.35 4.40 6.56
N ASP A 184 -2.35 4.89 7.28
CA ASP A 184 -3.75 4.58 7.00
C ASP A 184 -4.37 5.70 6.14
N GLU A 185 -4.70 5.38 4.87
CA GLU A 185 -5.30 6.29 3.89
C GLU A 185 -4.56 7.64 3.74
N PRO A 186 -3.22 7.67 3.47
CA PRO A 186 -2.41 8.89 3.55
C PRO A 186 -2.76 9.97 2.53
N THR A 187 -3.45 9.64 1.45
CA THR A 187 -3.83 10.53 0.36
C THR A 187 -5.30 10.95 0.40
N ASN A 188 -6.06 10.39 1.35
CA ASN A 188 -7.51 10.63 1.43
C ASN A 188 -7.84 12.11 1.64
N GLY A 189 -8.69 12.66 0.75
CA GLY A 189 -9.14 14.05 0.80
C GLY A 189 -8.12 15.09 0.33
N LEU A 190 -6.95 14.68 -0.14
CA LEU A 190 -5.98 15.59 -0.74
C LEU A 190 -6.43 16.03 -2.14
N ASP A 191 -6.00 17.22 -2.53
CA ASP A 191 -6.07 17.66 -3.92
C ASP A 191 -5.04 16.94 -4.78
N PRO A 192 -5.15 16.95 -6.12
CA PRO A 192 -4.22 16.23 -7.00
C PRO A 192 -2.74 16.59 -6.78
N GLN A 193 -2.46 17.85 -6.47
CA GLN A 193 -1.10 18.31 -6.16
C GLN A 193 -0.58 17.65 -4.86
N GLY A 194 -1.39 17.65 -3.80
CA GLY A 194 -1.04 17.04 -2.52
C GLY A 194 -0.82 15.54 -2.61
N ILE A 195 -1.59 14.84 -3.47
CA ILE A 195 -1.40 13.41 -3.76
C ILE A 195 -0.01 13.18 -4.36
N VAL A 196 0.37 13.97 -5.37
CA VAL A 196 1.69 13.87 -6.02
C VAL A 196 2.81 14.12 -5.00
N GLU A 197 2.69 15.18 -4.19
CA GLU A 197 3.71 15.53 -3.19
C GLU A 197 3.90 14.43 -2.13
N VAL A 198 2.81 13.82 -1.64
CA VAL A 198 2.88 12.70 -0.69
C VAL A 198 3.48 11.46 -1.34
N ARG A 199 3.09 11.15 -2.56
CA ARG A 199 3.62 10.02 -3.33
C ARG A 199 5.13 10.12 -3.54
N ASP A 200 5.61 11.28 -4.00
CA ASP A 200 7.03 11.52 -4.25
C ASP A 200 7.84 11.44 -2.96
N LEU A 201 7.30 11.94 -1.85
CA LEU A 201 7.88 11.79 -0.52
C LEU A 201 8.01 10.31 -0.14
N LEU A 202 6.94 9.50 -0.28
CA LEU A 202 6.97 8.08 0.07
C LEU A 202 7.97 7.31 -0.79
N THR A 203 8.04 7.62 -2.08
CA THR A 203 9.01 7.02 -3.00
C THR A 203 10.45 7.34 -2.57
N SER A 204 10.74 8.60 -2.24
CA SER A 204 12.06 9.02 -1.76
C SER A 204 12.46 8.34 -0.44
N LEU A 205 11.51 8.23 0.49
CA LEU A 205 11.72 7.53 1.76
C LEU A 205 12.02 6.03 1.55
N ASN A 206 11.30 5.38 0.64
CA ASN A 206 11.56 3.97 0.34
C ASN A 206 12.90 3.76 -0.34
N GLN A 207 13.32 4.64 -1.25
CA GLN A 207 14.66 4.60 -1.87
C GLN A 207 15.79 4.70 -0.85
N SER A 208 15.55 5.30 0.32
CA SER A 208 16.50 5.31 1.44
C SER A 208 16.49 4.02 2.28
N GLY A 209 15.72 2.99 1.87
CA GLY A 209 15.65 1.68 2.53
C GLY A 209 14.49 1.51 3.51
N LEU A 210 13.62 2.53 3.68
CA LEU A 210 12.46 2.44 4.57
C LEU A 210 11.39 1.53 3.94
N THR A 211 10.89 0.55 4.70
CA THR A 211 9.70 -0.20 4.32
C THR A 211 8.46 0.64 4.57
N ILE A 212 7.54 0.68 3.62
CA ILE A 212 6.33 1.48 3.73
C ILE A 212 5.10 0.58 3.52
N PHE A 213 4.18 0.61 4.46
CA PHE A 213 2.88 -0.05 4.39
C PHE A 213 1.79 1.02 4.34
N ILE A 214 1.05 1.07 3.25
CA ILE A 214 -0.03 2.04 3.06
C ILE A 214 -1.36 1.33 2.85
N SER A 215 -2.41 1.76 3.54
CA SER A 215 -3.77 1.40 3.12
C SER A 215 -4.29 2.41 2.11
N SER A 216 -5.07 1.94 1.16
CA SER A 216 -5.79 2.79 0.21
C SER A 216 -7.04 2.10 -0.32
N HIS A 217 -8.00 2.89 -0.75
CA HIS A 217 -9.13 2.45 -1.57
C HIS A 217 -8.99 2.94 -3.02
N ILE A 218 -7.94 3.73 -3.33
CA ILE A 218 -7.66 4.29 -4.66
C ILE A 218 -6.57 3.47 -5.34
N LEU A 219 -6.97 2.60 -6.26
CA LEU A 219 -6.09 1.64 -6.89
C LEU A 219 -5.05 2.29 -7.80
N SER A 220 -5.44 3.35 -8.53
CA SER A 220 -4.53 4.06 -9.43
C SER A 220 -3.33 4.70 -8.71
N GLU A 221 -3.49 5.14 -7.44
CA GLU A 221 -2.38 5.66 -6.65
C GLU A 221 -1.39 4.55 -6.26
N VAL A 222 -1.94 3.41 -5.85
CA VAL A 222 -1.14 2.25 -5.44
C VAL A 222 -0.38 1.65 -6.62
N GLU A 223 -0.99 1.61 -7.80
CA GLU A 223 -0.36 1.12 -9.03
C GLU A 223 0.92 1.88 -9.37
N ILE A 224 0.98 3.17 -9.03
CA ILE A 224 2.12 4.03 -9.37
C ILE A 224 3.32 3.78 -8.44
N ILE A 225 3.10 3.55 -7.14
CA ILE A 225 4.20 3.54 -6.16
C ILE A 225 4.44 2.18 -5.49
N CYS A 226 3.44 1.29 -5.45
CA CYS A 226 3.58 0.03 -4.71
C CYS A 226 4.24 -1.06 -5.56
N SER A 227 5.27 -1.69 -5.01
CA SER A 227 5.88 -2.90 -5.58
C SER A 227 5.02 -4.14 -5.32
N ASP A 228 4.36 -4.17 -4.16
CA ASP A 228 3.58 -5.30 -3.67
C ASP A 228 2.21 -4.85 -3.16
N VAL A 229 1.23 -5.73 -3.25
CA VAL A 229 -0.14 -5.44 -2.83
C VAL A 229 -0.78 -6.60 -2.07
N GLY A 230 -1.63 -6.25 -1.12
CA GLY A 230 -2.57 -7.16 -0.47
C GLY A 230 -4.00 -6.64 -0.66
N ILE A 231 -4.89 -7.47 -1.17
CA ILE A 231 -6.27 -7.06 -1.47
C ILE A 231 -7.22 -7.68 -0.46
N MET A 232 -7.92 -6.81 0.26
CA MET A 232 -8.89 -7.15 1.28
C MET A 232 -10.33 -7.02 0.76
N ARG A 233 -11.16 -8.01 1.07
CA ARG A 233 -12.61 -7.94 0.88
C ARG A 233 -13.31 -8.70 2.01
N ASP A 234 -14.37 -8.12 2.56
CA ASP A 234 -15.23 -8.76 3.57
C ASP A 234 -14.43 -9.41 4.73
N GLY A 235 -13.40 -8.71 5.20
CA GLY A 235 -12.51 -9.17 6.28
C GLY A 235 -11.45 -10.18 5.88
N ARG A 236 -11.36 -10.59 4.62
CA ARG A 236 -10.43 -11.62 4.13
C ARG A 236 -9.41 -11.06 3.16
N LEU A 237 -8.22 -11.64 3.16
CA LEU A 237 -7.20 -11.38 2.15
C LEU A 237 -7.50 -12.22 0.91
N MET A 238 -7.83 -11.56 -0.19
CA MET A 238 -8.19 -12.21 -1.45
C MET A 238 -6.98 -12.47 -2.34
N PHE A 239 -5.98 -11.60 -2.25
CA PHE A 239 -4.73 -11.70 -3.01
C PHE A 239 -3.60 -11.04 -2.21
N GLN A 240 -2.40 -11.56 -2.35
CA GLN A 240 -1.17 -10.87 -1.99
C GLN A 240 -0.02 -11.26 -2.92
N GLY A 241 0.83 -10.30 -3.26
CA GLY A 241 1.97 -10.50 -4.15
C GLY A 241 2.41 -9.21 -4.82
N SER A 242 3.34 -9.31 -5.78
CA SER A 242 3.75 -8.11 -6.52
C SER A 242 2.62 -7.55 -7.37
N THR A 243 2.61 -6.22 -7.55
CA THR A 243 1.66 -5.52 -8.44
C THR A 243 1.67 -6.11 -9.85
N LYS A 244 2.87 -6.48 -10.33
CA LYS A 244 3.04 -7.14 -11.63
C LYS A 244 2.36 -8.51 -11.67
N ALA A 245 2.58 -9.35 -10.65
CA ALA A 245 1.95 -10.68 -10.55
C ALA A 245 0.43 -10.57 -10.50
N PHE A 246 -0.11 -9.58 -9.77
CA PHE A 246 -1.55 -9.33 -9.71
C PHE A 246 -2.13 -9.01 -11.10
N ARG A 247 -1.53 -8.08 -11.81
CA ARG A 247 -1.96 -7.73 -13.18
C ARG A 247 -1.89 -8.91 -14.14
N SER A 248 -0.77 -9.66 -14.10
CA SER A 248 -0.57 -10.82 -14.97
C SER A 248 -1.54 -11.97 -14.69
N SER A 249 -2.12 -12.06 -13.46
CA SER A 249 -3.10 -13.12 -13.13
C SER A 249 -4.44 -12.97 -13.86
N PHE A 250 -4.71 -11.80 -14.45
CA PHE A 250 -5.93 -11.52 -15.23
C PHE A 250 -5.70 -11.62 -16.74
N GLY A 251 -4.50 -12.03 -17.18
CA GLY A 251 -4.14 -12.14 -18.57
C GLY A 251 -3.84 -10.79 -19.23
N GLU A 252 -3.29 -10.84 -20.43
CA GLU A 252 -3.12 -9.67 -21.28
C GLU A 252 -4.34 -9.51 -22.19
N GLU A 253 -4.85 -8.30 -22.29
CA GLU A 253 -5.93 -7.98 -23.21
C GLU A 253 -5.36 -7.56 -24.56
N PHE A 254 -5.84 -8.17 -25.61
CA PHE A 254 -5.65 -7.72 -26.97
C PHE A 254 -6.68 -6.65 -27.29
N ILE A 255 -6.22 -5.50 -27.76
CA ILE A 255 -7.05 -4.37 -28.09
C ILE A 255 -6.89 -4.09 -29.57
N VAL A 256 -8.01 -4.01 -30.30
CA VAL A 256 -8.03 -3.55 -31.68
C VAL A 256 -9.02 -2.42 -31.86
N GLU A 257 -8.57 -1.31 -32.44
CA GLU A 257 -9.44 -0.22 -32.88
C GLU A 257 -9.73 -0.39 -34.37
N THR A 258 -11.00 -0.47 -34.71
CA THR A 258 -11.47 -0.73 -36.08
C THR A 258 -12.81 -0.02 -36.34
N ALA A 259 -13.12 0.18 -37.62
CA ALA A 259 -14.42 0.71 -38.01
C ALA A 259 -15.56 -0.34 -37.83
N ASP A 260 -15.24 -1.64 -37.90
CA ASP A 260 -16.15 -2.74 -37.73
C ASP A 260 -15.68 -3.75 -36.68
N PRO A 261 -15.97 -3.50 -35.40
CA PRO A 261 -15.64 -4.44 -34.33
C PRO A 261 -16.40 -5.77 -34.41
N GLY A 262 -17.57 -5.78 -35.06
CA GLY A 262 -18.37 -7.00 -35.25
C GLY A 262 -17.65 -7.97 -36.17
N LEU A 263 -17.12 -7.47 -37.30
CA LEU A 263 -16.31 -8.27 -38.22
C LEU A 263 -15.04 -8.77 -37.52
N ALA A 264 -14.36 -7.91 -36.74
CA ALA A 264 -13.18 -8.32 -35.97
C ALA A 264 -13.51 -9.44 -34.97
N LYS A 265 -14.63 -9.37 -34.27
CA LYS A 265 -15.12 -10.45 -33.39
C LYS A 265 -15.31 -11.75 -34.15
N SER A 266 -15.96 -11.68 -35.29
CA SER A 266 -16.25 -12.87 -36.13
C SER A 266 -14.95 -13.56 -36.57
N VAL A 267 -13.93 -12.79 -36.97
CA VAL A 267 -12.63 -13.31 -37.36
C VAL A 267 -11.90 -13.95 -36.18
N LEU A 268 -11.88 -13.32 -35.03
CA LEU A 268 -11.20 -13.86 -33.84
C LEU A 268 -11.83 -15.21 -33.41
N LEU A 269 -13.17 -15.32 -33.46
CA LEU A 269 -13.88 -16.54 -33.13
C LEU A 269 -13.68 -17.65 -34.19
N GLN A 270 -13.71 -17.28 -35.46
CA GLN A 270 -13.55 -18.23 -36.59
C GLN A 270 -12.19 -18.92 -36.55
N PHE A 271 -11.13 -18.19 -36.16
CA PHE A 271 -9.79 -18.76 -36.08
C PHE A 271 -9.42 -19.29 -34.67
N GLY A 272 -10.38 -19.25 -33.72
CA GLY A 272 -10.15 -19.73 -32.35
C GLY A 272 -9.14 -18.92 -31.56
N PHE A 273 -8.93 -17.64 -31.89
CA PHE A 273 -7.98 -16.74 -31.20
C PHE A 273 -8.53 -16.15 -29.91
N ALA A 274 -9.83 -16.24 -29.67
CA ALA A 274 -10.45 -15.78 -28.44
C ALA A 274 -11.73 -16.59 -28.15
N GLU A 275 -12.08 -16.71 -26.87
CA GLU A 275 -13.36 -17.29 -26.45
C GLU A 275 -14.50 -16.26 -26.56
N PRO A 276 -15.75 -16.67 -26.84
CA PRO A 276 -16.89 -15.74 -27.00
C PRO A 276 -17.06 -14.76 -25.82
N ASP A 277 -16.87 -15.27 -24.58
CA ASP A 277 -17.09 -14.54 -23.35
C ASP A 277 -15.93 -13.61 -22.99
N SER A 278 -14.77 -13.79 -23.64
CA SER A 278 -13.59 -12.94 -23.46
C SER A 278 -13.60 -11.68 -24.33
N ILE A 279 -14.57 -11.56 -25.26
CA ILE A 279 -14.61 -10.46 -26.22
C ILE A 279 -15.60 -9.39 -25.78
N GLN A 280 -15.11 -8.17 -25.60
CA GLN A 280 -15.90 -6.98 -25.31
C GLN A 280 -15.81 -5.98 -26.46
N ILE A 281 -16.92 -5.35 -26.80
CA ILE A 281 -16.99 -4.32 -27.84
C ILE A 281 -17.51 -3.03 -27.20
N GLN A 282 -16.74 -1.96 -27.33
CA GLN A 282 -17.12 -0.60 -26.92
C GLN A 282 -16.87 0.37 -28.08
N ALA A 283 -17.94 0.86 -28.69
CA ALA A 283 -17.87 1.75 -29.84
C ALA A 283 -17.03 1.15 -31.00
N LYS A 284 -15.84 1.71 -31.26
CA LYS A 284 -14.91 1.29 -32.34
C LYS A 284 -13.75 0.44 -31.81
N ARG A 285 -13.79 0.04 -30.55
CA ARG A 285 -12.74 -0.73 -29.87
C ARG A 285 -13.28 -2.12 -29.53
N LEU A 286 -12.49 -3.13 -29.87
CA LEU A 286 -12.69 -4.50 -29.42
C LEU A 286 -11.55 -4.86 -28.47
N THR A 287 -11.89 -5.44 -27.34
CA THR A 287 -10.95 -5.99 -26.36
C THR A 287 -11.20 -7.48 -26.23
N ALA A 288 -10.15 -8.29 -26.21
CA ALA A 288 -10.27 -9.73 -26.08
C ALA A 288 -9.08 -10.34 -25.33
N THR A 289 -9.30 -11.37 -24.53
CA THR A 289 -8.22 -12.22 -24.03
C THR A 289 -7.91 -13.26 -25.12
N LEU A 290 -6.67 -13.26 -25.62
CA LEU A 290 -6.27 -14.19 -26.68
C LEU A 290 -5.90 -15.57 -26.10
N THR A 291 -6.18 -16.61 -26.87
CA THR A 291 -5.76 -18.00 -26.61
C THR A 291 -4.34 -18.28 -27.09
N THR A 292 -3.68 -17.30 -27.74
CA THR A 292 -2.35 -17.43 -28.35
C THR A 292 -1.52 -16.18 -28.06
N ASP A 293 -0.20 -16.38 -27.94
CA ASP A 293 0.75 -15.28 -27.80
C ASP A 293 1.23 -14.72 -29.15
N GLU A 294 0.89 -15.37 -30.27
CA GLU A 294 1.33 -15.01 -31.62
C GLU A 294 0.46 -13.87 -32.19
N ILE A 295 0.71 -12.66 -31.73
CA ILE A 295 -0.05 -11.47 -32.17
C ILE A 295 0.02 -11.26 -33.68
N GLU A 296 1.15 -11.54 -34.31
CA GLU A 296 1.34 -11.37 -35.75
C GLU A 296 0.35 -12.21 -36.54
N ARG A 297 0.07 -13.44 -36.07
CA ARG A 297 -0.95 -14.32 -36.68
C ARG A 297 -2.36 -13.77 -36.52
N VAL A 298 -2.65 -13.23 -35.32
CA VAL A 298 -3.95 -12.62 -35.03
C VAL A 298 -4.17 -11.40 -35.93
N VAL A 299 -3.18 -10.53 -36.01
CA VAL A 299 -3.24 -9.32 -36.85
C VAL A 299 -3.35 -9.69 -38.34
N ALA A 300 -2.59 -10.66 -38.81
CA ALA A 300 -2.66 -11.15 -40.19
C ALA A 300 -4.04 -11.71 -40.53
N ALA A 301 -4.65 -12.49 -39.62
CA ALA A 301 -5.99 -13.01 -39.81
C ALA A 301 -7.05 -11.90 -39.86
N LEU A 302 -6.95 -10.88 -39.00
CA LEU A 302 -7.84 -9.73 -39.01
C LEU A 302 -7.75 -8.96 -40.34
N VAL A 303 -6.54 -8.71 -40.82
CA VAL A 303 -6.32 -8.00 -42.10
C VAL A 303 -6.85 -8.83 -43.27
N ASN A 304 -6.55 -10.14 -43.33
CA ASN A 304 -7.02 -11.04 -44.35
C ASN A 304 -8.55 -11.23 -44.31
N GLY A 305 -9.16 -11.11 -43.13
CA GLY A 305 -10.61 -11.12 -42.93
C GLY A 305 -11.29 -9.79 -43.30
N GLY A 306 -10.55 -8.81 -43.84
CA GLY A 306 -11.08 -7.52 -44.28
C GLY A 306 -11.32 -6.50 -43.17
N VAL A 307 -10.78 -6.74 -41.98
CA VAL A 307 -10.89 -5.81 -40.85
C VAL A 307 -9.94 -4.62 -41.07
N GLY A 308 -10.52 -3.42 -41.19
CA GLY A 308 -9.74 -2.17 -41.25
C GLY A 308 -9.16 -1.79 -39.89
N ILE A 309 -7.92 -2.19 -39.64
CA ILE A 309 -7.23 -1.93 -38.37
C ILE A 309 -6.72 -0.49 -38.32
N ARG A 310 -7.05 0.24 -37.26
CA ARG A 310 -6.53 1.60 -36.97
C ARG A 310 -5.42 1.59 -35.93
N ALA A 311 -5.58 0.76 -34.89
CA ALA A 311 -4.58 0.55 -33.87
C ALA A 311 -4.69 -0.87 -33.31
N VAL A 312 -3.55 -1.41 -32.90
CA VAL A 312 -3.46 -2.68 -32.16
C VAL A 312 -2.56 -2.44 -30.96
N ALA A 313 -2.98 -2.94 -29.79
CA ALA A 313 -2.16 -2.91 -28.58
C ALA A 313 -2.36 -4.19 -27.78
N ARG A 314 -1.37 -4.57 -27.02
CA ARG A 314 -1.51 -5.40 -25.83
C ARG A 314 -1.57 -4.49 -24.62
N SER A 315 -2.48 -4.75 -23.73
CA SER A 315 -2.59 -4.06 -22.46
C SER A 315 -2.76 -5.08 -21.35
N SER A 316 -1.92 -5.03 -20.35
CA SER A 316 -2.29 -5.69 -19.11
C SER A 316 -3.43 -4.88 -18.48
N PRO A 317 -4.46 -5.52 -17.91
CA PRO A 317 -5.54 -4.82 -17.24
C PRO A 317 -4.98 -3.87 -16.18
N SER A 318 -5.63 -2.74 -15.97
CA SER A 318 -5.28 -1.86 -14.86
C SER A 318 -5.50 -2.60 -13.53
N LEU A 319 -4.86 -2.13 -12.46
CA LEU A 319 -5.16 -2.63 -11.12
C LEU A 319 -6.63 -2.52 -10.78
N GLU A 320 -7.31 -1.50 -11.32
CA GLU A 320 -8.74 -1.28 -11.12
C GLU A 320 -9.60 -2.35 -11.81
N ASP A 321 -9.31 -2.68 -13.07
CA ASP A 321 -10.01 -3.74 -13.81
C ASP A 321 -9.81 -5.10 -13.16
N ALA A 322 -8.57 -5.41 -12.77
CA ALA A 322 -8.21 -6.63 -12.06
C ALA A 322 -8.90 -6.72 -10.69
N PHE A 323 -8.98 -5.60 -9.97
CA PHE A 323 -9.67 -5.53 -8.68
C PHE A 323 -11.18 -5.73 -8.83
N VAL A 324 -11.81 -5.10 -9.83
CA VAL A 324 -13.24 -5.27 -10.14
C VAL A 324 -13.53 -6.72 -10.51
N ALA A 325 -12.66 -7.35 -11.31
CA ALA A 325 -12.79 -8.76 -11.67
C ALA A 325 -12.68 -9.68 -10.45
N LEU A 326 -11.70 -9.45 -9.57
CA LEU A 326 -11.51 -10.22 -8.34
C LEU A 326 -12.65 -10.02 -7.34
N THR A 327 -13.15 -8.80 -7.21
CA THR A 327 -14.15 -8.46 -6.19
C THR A 327 -15.59 -8.63 -6.66
N GLY A 328 -15.82 -8.87 -7.96
CA GLY A 328 -17.14 -9.04 -8.57
C GLY A 328 -17.97 -7.74 -8.58
N ARG A 329 -18.76 -7.52 -9.60
CA ARG A 329 -19.74 -6.42 -9.67
C ARG A 329 -20.79 -6.60 -8.57
N SER A 330 -20.56 -6.01 -7.40
CA SER A 330 -21.60 -5.89 -6.37
C SER A 330 -21.53 -4.50 -5.77
N GLY A 331 -22.30 -3.55 -6.35
CA GLY A 331 -22.45 -2.28 -5.65
C GLY A 331 -22.80 -1.07 -6.50
N HIS A 332 -23.63 -1.24 -7.55
CA HIS A 332 -24.44 -0.11 -8.03
C HIS A 332 -25.86 -0.62 -8.31
N ALA A 333 -26.57 -0.92 -7.22
CA ALA A 333 -28.02 -0.99 -7.20
C ALA A 333 -28.49 -0.77 -5.76
N ARG A 334 -28.58 0.50 -5.35
CA ARG A 334 -29.73 1.09 -4.63
C ARG A 334 -29.38 2.49 -4.18
#